data_ac1f39628ad912f1fbd3f31299d7177f
#
_entry.id   ac1f39628ad912f1fbd3f31299d7177f
#
_cell.length_a   1.000
_cell.length_b   1.000
_cell.length_c   1.000
_cell.angle_alpha   90.00
_cell.angle_beta   90.00
_cell.angle_gamma   90.00
#
_symmetry.space_group_name_H-M   'P 1'
#
loop_
_entity.id
_entity.type
_entity.pdbx_description
1 polymer ?
#
loop_
_entity_poly.entity_id
_entity_poly.type
_entity_poly.pdbx_seq_one_letter_code
_entity_poly.pdbx_strand_id
1 'polypeptide(L)'
;VRKRPTQDFRASLQGSVGTWDRYRSEADVSGPLNSEGTLRGRAVVAYQKGNSFQDHVSSERGVFYGIAEADLSPDTTFAIGASNQNDNRNDNWVGLPSPLGGRHLDLKRSSYYGADWSYWDTDTTHLFSDLTHRFANGWQMKLAADKLWARINMLGLYNDCYYSTTGCASMTQNPGDYSYTDDHDSYDAYANGPFQLLGREHELVVGASYRQERFDGHGGWGSLFNKDGTPTGPMDPTQWDPSSTLKPRLNTSLWGMKLDQEQKGAYLTTRLNLADPLKVILGGRLDWYKADADTDSYKVTRNVTRYAGVIYDLNQTYSVYASYTDIFKPQSNFDAGGGLLDPITGKNYEIGLKGEHFGGALNSQIALFQIDQENRATEDVGGPSPCPFSPTSRYCSRASGKVRSQGVDLELSGALSDDWQMMAGYTYVDAKYKHDSNKANEGKPFDAAKPRHLFKLATSYTLPGELHKWRVGGDLATQSKTEDSSTGFQQGGYTVVNAMLGYKVNERIDTRLNFNNLFDKYYYSGIDFGNLNYGEPRNLMFTVKYSL
;
A
#
# COMPACT_ATOMS: atom_id res chain seq x y z
N VAL A 1 11.85 -4.71 -1.73
CA VAL A 1 13.20 -5.30 -1.69
C VAL A 1 13.08 -6.75 -1.27
N ARG A 2 13.64 -7.69 -2.06
CA ARG A 2 13.67 -9.13 -1.76
C ARG A 2 14.83 -9.45 -0.84
N LYS A 3 14.63 -10.37 0.13
CA LYS A 3 15.71 -10.94 0.93
C LYS A 3 16.59 -11.81 0.02
N ARG A 4 17.84 -11.41 -0.22
CA ARG A 4 18.82 -12.19 -1.00
C ARG A 4 19.56 -13.19 -0.10
N PRO A 5 20.09 -14.30 -0.66
CA PRO A 5 20.99 -15.20 0.07
C PRO A 5 22.24 -14.48 0.54
N THR A 6 22.78 -14.94 1.66
CA THR A 6 24.04 -14.45 2.24
C THR A 6 25.24 -15.27 1.79
N GLN A 7 26.43 -14.67 1.79
CA GLN A 7 27.69 -15.39 1.46
C GLN A 7 28.04 -16.39 2.57
N ASP A 8 27.87 -15.98 3.83
CA ASP A 8 28.10 -16.84 4.98
C ASP A 8 26.79 -17.47 5.44
N PHE A 9 26.88 -18.63 6.10
CA PHE A 9 25.73 -19.26 6.73
C PHE A 9 25.18 -18.37 7.84
N ARG A 10 23.87 -18.12 7.82
CA ARG A 10 23.11 -17.39 8.83
C ARG A 10 21.79 -18.09 9.07
N ALA A 11 21.43 -18.21 10.33
CA ALA A 11 20.12 -18.70 10.71
C ALA A 11 19.56 -17.86 11.85
N SER A 12 18.25 -17.63 11.85
CA SER A 12 17.59 -17.01 12.98
C SER A 12 16.21 -17.62 13.23
N LEU A 13 15.85 -17.69 14.51
CA LEU A 13 14.52 -18.07 14.98
C LEU A 13 13.95 -16.88 15.75
N GLN A 14 12.70 -16.55 15.52
CA GLN A 14 12.00 -15.50 16.24
C GLN A 14 10.66 -16.02 16.73
N GLY A 15 10.34 -15.75 18.01
CA GLY A 15 9.05 -15.98 18.61
C GLY A 15 8.50 -14.69 19.19
N SER A 16 7.18 -14.45 19.03
CA SER A 16 6.51 -13.29 19.62
C SER A 16 5.19 -13.71 20.24
N VAL A 17 4.85 -13.09 21.38
CA VAL A 17 3.56 -13.22 22.05
C VAL A 17 3.02 -11.82 22.37
N GLY A 18 1.72 -11.64 22.24
CA GLY A 18 1.10 -10.34 22.45
C GLY A 18 -0.31 -10.41 22.99
N THR A 19 -0.85 -9.24 23.28
CA THR A 19 -2.24 -9.05 23.68
C THR A 19 -3.18 -9.66 22.63
N TRP A 20 -4.36 -10.12 23.06
CA TRP A 20 -5.38 -10.82 22.25
C TRP A 20 -4.88 -12.14 21.66
N ASP A 21 -4.12 -12.92 22.45
CA ASP A 21 -3.60 -14.24 22.04
C ASP A 21 -2.84 -14.19 20.70
N ARG A 22 -2.12 -13.11 20.44
CA ARG A 22 -1.30 -12.98 19.24
C ARG A 22 0.01 -13.73 19.43
N TYR A 23 0.26 -14.71 18.56
CA TYR A 23 1.48 -15.50 18.50
C TYR A 23 2.07 -15.43 17.11
N ARG A 24 3.39 -15.30 17.03
CA ARG A 24 4.14 -15.36 15.78
C ARG A 24 5.42 -16.14 15.96
N SER A 25 5.73 -17.01 15.02
CA SER A 25 7.01 -17.68 14.88
C SER A 25 7.59 -17.44 13.50
N GLU A 26 8.90 -17.29 13.40
CA GLU A 26 9.62 -17.11 12.14
C GLU A 26 10.95 -17.83 12.20
N ALA A 27 11.31 -18.54 11.11
CA ALA A 27 12.63 -19.10 10.87
C ALA A 27 13.17 -18.54 9.56
N ASP A 28 14.43 -18.10 9.57
CA ASP A 28 15.13 -17.55 8.40
C ASP A 28 16.51 -18.19 8.33
N VAL A 29 16.78 -18.94 7.26
CA VAL A 29 18.06 -19.63 7.04
C VAL A 29 18.60 -19.22 5.68
N SER A 30 19.88 -18.88 5.62
CA SER A 30 20.55 -18.38 4.44
C SER A 30 22.02 -18.80 4.41
N GLY A 31 22.58 -19.06 3.22
CA GLY A 31 23.99 -19.36 3.07
C GLY A 31 24.35 -20.06 1.79
N PRO A 32 25.63 -20.45 1.65
CA PRO A 32 26.12 -21.20 0.50
C PRO A 32 25.54 -22.62 0.50
N LEU A 33 25.24 -23.13 -0.71
CA LEU A 33 24.75 -24.47 -0.96
C LEU A 33 25.84 -25.37 -1.57
N ASN A 34 26.98 -24.78 -1.97
CA ASN A 34 28.18 -25.49 -2.41
C ASN A 34 29.43 -24.94 -1.71
N SER A 35 30.54 -25.68 -1.78
CA SER A 35 31.80 -25.33 -1.16
C SER A 35 32.45 -24.07 -1.71
N GLU A 36 32.14 -23.73 -2.96
CA GLU A 36 32.72 -22.58 -3.66
C GLU A 36 31.95 -21.27 -3.39
N GLY A 37 30.78 -21.35 -2.74
CA GLY A 37 29.92 -20.19 -2.46
C GLY A 37 29.25 -19.58 -3.70
N THR A 38 29.38 -20.24 -4.86
CA THR A 38 28.79 -19.79 -6.14
C THR A 38 27.32 -20.10 -6.25
N LEU A 39 26.80 -21.06 -5.48
CA LEU A 39 25.39 -21.36 -5.34
C LEU A 39 24.97 -21.06 -3.89
N ARG A 40 23.99 -20.21 -3.73
CA ARG A 40 23.50 -19.74 -2.42
C ARG A 40 21.99 -19.87 -2.35
N GLY A 41 21.47 -20.09 -1.16
CA GLY A 41 20.04 -20.18 -0.92
C GLY A 41 19.59 -19.42 0.33
N ARG A 42 18.31 -19.05 0.34
CA ARG A 42 17.64 -18.54 1.53
C ARG A 42 16.22 -19.06 1.60
N ALA A 43 15.79 -19.46 2.78
CA ALA A 43 14.42 -19.84 3.06
C ALA A 43 13.91 -19.11 4.30
N VAL A 44 12.68 -18.61 4.22
CA VAL A 44 11.99 -17.98 5.36
C VAL A 44 10.62 -18.62 5.50
N VAL A 45 10.28 -19.04 6.71
CA VAL A 45 8.95 -19.54 7.05
C VAL A 45 8.45 -18.73 8.24
N ALA A 46 7.23 -18.21 8.15
CA ALA A 46 6.59 -17.54 9.26
C ALA A 46 5.14 -17.99 9.41
N TYR A 47 4.70 -18.09 10.65
CA TYR A 47 3.33 -18.37 11.00
C TYR A 47 2.89 -17.40 12.09
N GLN A 48 1.69 -16.85 11.92
CA GLN A 48 1.07 -15.93 12.88
C GLN A 48 -0.39 -16.30 13.07
N LYS A 49 -0.84 -16.28 14.32
CA LYS A 49 -2.24 -16.42 14.68
C LYS A 49 -2.58 -15.47 15.82
N GLY A 50 -3.80 -14.97 15.85
CA GLY A 50 -4.27 -14.13 16.95
C GLY A 50 -5.70 -13.65 16.78
N ASN A 51 -6.24 -13.16 17.88
CA ASN A 51 -7.51 -12.45 17.91
C ASN A 51 -7.28 -10.94 17.70
N SER A 52 -8.35 -10.20 17.52
CA SER A 52 -8.37 -8.73 17.50
C SER A 52 -8.88 -8.18 18.84
N PHE A 53 -8.80 -6.86 18.99
CA PHE A 53 -9.55 -6.15 20.04
C PHE A 53 -11.06 -6.11 19.75
N GLN A 54 -11.47 -6.36 18.51
CA GLN A 54 -12.87 -6.52 18.15
C GLN A 54 -13.32 -7.95 18.45
N ASP A 55 -14.51 -8.08 19.02
CA ASP A 55 -15.11 -9.37 19.33
C ASP A 55 -15.28 -10.18 18.02
N HIS A 56 -15.13 -11.51 18.08
CA HIS A 56 -15.24 -12.42 16.94
C HIS A 56 -14.19 -12.28 15.83
N VAL A 57 -13.37 -11.24 15.81
CA VAL A 57 -12.34 -11.04 14.77
C VAL A 57 -11.07 -11.81 15.12
N SER A 58 -10.63 -12.66 14.20
CA SER A 58 -9.40 -13.44 14.31
C SER A 58 -8.68 -13.51 12.98
N SER A 59 -7.39 -13.77 13.01
CA SER A 59 -6.57 -13.95 11.80
C SER A 59 -5.54 -15.05 11.98
N GLU A 60 -5.29 -15.79 10.90
CA GLU A 60 -4.24 -16.79 10.80
C GLU A 60 -3.48 -16.57 9.49
N ARG A 61 -2.15 -16.42 9.57
CA ARG A 61 -1.30 -16.15 8.42
C ARG A 61 -0.12 -17.08 8.37
N GLY A 62 0.05 -17.79 7.25
CA GLY A 62 1.24 -18.52 6.89
C GLY A 62 2.02 -17.79 5.79
N VAL A 63 3.35 -17.79 5.88
CA VAL A 63 4.24 -17.24 4.85
C VAL A 63 5.37 -18.22 4.61
N PHE A 64 5.60 -18.53 3.35
CA PHE A 64 6.79 -19.21 2.87
C PHE A 64 7.51 -18.31 1.85
N TYR A 65 8.82 -18.24 1.93
CA TYR A 65 9.68 -17.58 0.95
C TYR A 65 10.93 -18.42 0.72
N GLY A 66 11.31 -18.63 -0.54
CA GLY A 66 12.53 -19.31 -0.92
C GLY A 66 13.18 -18.64 -2.11
N ILE A 67 14.51 -18.57 -2.13
CA ILE A 67 15.30 -18.07 -3.24
C ILE A 67 16.61 -18.85 -3.35
N ALA A 68 16.98 -19.17 -4.57
CA ALA A 68 18.31 -19.64 -4.92
C ALA A 68 19.00 -18.63 -5.85
N GLU A 69 20.28 -18.45 -5.67
CA GLU A 69 21.13 -17.55 -6.45
C GLU A 69 22.39 -18.27 -6.88
N ALA A 70 22.69 -18.23 -8.18
CA ALA A 70 23.86 -18.88 -8.77
C ALA A 70 24.72 -17.86 -9.52
N ASP A 71 26.00 -17.79 -9.19
CA ASP A 71 27.00 -17.08 -9.98
C ASP A 71 27.43 -17.97 -11.14
N LEU A 72 26.86 -17.73 -12.33
CA LEU A 72 27.15 -18.47 -13.57
C LEU A 72 28.54 -18.13 -14.10
N SER A 73 29.04 -16.95 -13.75
CA SER A 73 30.40 -16.47 -13.94
C SER A 73 30.69 -15.37 -12.91
N PRO A 74 31.94 -14.87 -12.78
CA PRO A 74 32.25 -13.73 -11.91
C PRO A 74 31.38 -12.49 -12.18
N ASP A 75 30.88 -12.34 -13.40
CA ASP A 75 30.13 -11.18 -13.86
C ASP A 75 28.63 -11.47 -14.08
N THR A 76 28.18 -12.72 -13.92
CA THR A 76 26.82 -13.14 -14.22
C THR A 76 26.19 -13.87 -13.05
N THR A 77 25.13 -13.28 -12.49
CA THR A 77 24.36 -13.89 -11.41
C THR A 77 22.92 -14.14 -11.87
N PHE A 78 22.44 -15.35 -11.66
CA PHE A 78 21.04 -15.76 -11.88
C PHE A 78 20.37 -16.02 -10.52
N ALA A 79 19.16 -15.52 -10.35
CA ALA A 79 18.35 -15.78 -9.17
C ALA A 79 16.96 -16.27 -9.55
N ILE A 80 16.44 -17.23 -8.80
CA ILE A 80 15.06 -17.72 -8.90
C ILE A 80 14.50 -17.95 -7.52
N GLY A 81 13.25 -17.59 -7.33
CA GLY A 81 12.60 -17.78 -6.02
C GLY A 81 11.09 -17.77 -6.11
N ALA A 82 10.48 -18.21 -5.02
CA ALA A 82 9.03 -18.22 -4.86
C ALA A 82 8.65 -17.78 -3.46
N SER A 83 7.45 -17.24 -3.33
CA SER A 83 6.80 -17.04 -2.04
C SER A 83 5.33 -17.43 -2.12
N ASN A 84 4.79 -17.91 -1.01
CA ASN A 84 3.37 -18.10 -0.82
C ASN A 84 2.96 -17.45 0.51
N GLN A 85 1.85 -16.73 0.49
CA GLN A 85 1.20 -16.20 1.68
C GLN A 85 -0.27 -16.62 1.67
N ASN A 86 -0.66 -17.28 2.74
CA ASN A 86 -2.04 -17.63 3.02
C ASN A 86 -2.52 -16.84 4.25
N ASP A 87 -3.66 -16.16 4.14
CA ASP A 87 -4.20 -15.26 5.15
C ASP A 87 -5.70 -15.55 5.32
N ASN A 88 -6.06 -16.20 6.41
CA ASN A 88 -7.43 -16.57 6.73
C ASN A 88 -7.92 -15.66 7.86
N ARG A 89 -9.05 -15.00 7.65
CA ARG A 89 -9.62 -14.07 8.62
C ARG A 89 -11.12 -14.29 8.80
N ASN A 90 -11.55 -14.16 10.04
CA ASN A 90 -12.92 -13.80 10.35
C ASN A 90 -12.90 -12.29 10.63
N ASP A 91 -13.35 -11.48 9.69
CA ASP A 91 -13.24 -10.02 9.75
C ASP A 91 -14.54 -9.34 9.34
N ASN A 92 -14.65 -8.08 9.69
CA ASN A 92 -15.74 -7.20 9.28
C ASN A 92 -15.48 -6.71 7.84
N TRP A 93 -16.43 -6.96 6.94
CA TRP A 93 -16.27 -6.46 5.57
C TRP A 93 -16.28 -4.94 5.49
N VAL A 94 -17.27 -4.35 6.18
CA VAL A 94 -17.45 -2.91 6.23
C VAL A 94 -17.40 -2.43 7.65
N GLY A 95 -16.69 -1.70 8.23
CA GLY A 95 -16.63 -1.21 9.61
C GLY A 95 -17.98 -0.93 10.28
N LEU A 96 -17.96 -0.09 11.27
CA LEU A 96 -19.14 0.39 11.97
C LEU A 96 -19.87 1.40 11.11
N PRO A 97 -21.22 1.48 11.18
CA PRO A 97 -21.97 2.50 10.47
C PRO A 97 -21.60 3.91 10.96
N SER A 98 -21.33 4.83 10.02
CA SER A 98 -21.01 6.23 10.34
C SER A 98 -22.29 7.01 10.63
N PRO A 99 -22.38 7.74 11.73
CA PRO A 99 -23.55 8.58 12.02
C PRO A 99 -23.55 9.87 11.17
N LEU A 100 -24.74 10.32 10.78
CA LEU A 100 -24.90 11.63 10.15
C LEU A 100 -24.59 12.77 11.13
N GLY A 101 -24.01 13.85 10.62
CA GLY A 101 -23.79 15.07 11.39
C GLY A 101 -22.75 14.98 12.48
N GLY A 102 -21.83 14.02 12.38
CA GLY A 102 -20.61 13.98 13.20
C GLY A 102 -20.77 13.51 14.64
N ARG A 103 -21.91 12.88 15.00
CA ARG A 103 -22.10 12.32 16.34
C ARG A 103 -21.43 10.95 16.44
N HIS A 104 -20.89 10.61 17.61
CA HIS A 104 -20.41 9.27 17.92
C HIS A 104 -21.60 8.35 18.26
N LEU A 105 -21.53 7.08 17.85
CA LEU A 105 -22.56 6.08 18.18
C LEU A 105 -22.42 5.51 19.59
N ASP A 106 -21.42 5.95 20.36
CA ASP A 106 -21.10 5.44 21.71
C ASP A 106 -20.97 3.90 21.79
N LEU A 107 -20.51 3.28 20.70
CA LEU A 107 -20.26 1.85 20.63
C LEU A 107 -18.93 1.50 21.30
N LYS A 108 -18.87 0.29 21.87
CA LYS A 108 -17.60 -0.25 22.39
C LYS A 108 -16.60 -0.41 21.24
N ARG A 109 -15.31 -0.20 21.51
CA ARG A 109 -14.25 -0.47 20.50
C ARG A 109 -14.25 -1.94 20.04
N SER A 110 -14.70 -2.87 20.90
CA SER A 110 -14.81 -4.28 20.57
C SER A 110 -16.03 -4.66 19.71
N SER A 111 -16.92 -3.70 19.39
CA SER A 111 -18.12 -3.98 18.60
C SER A 111 -17.77 -4.58 17.23
N TYR A 112 -18.52 -5.62 16.85
CA TYR A 112 -18.36 -6.38 15.61
C TYR A 112 -19.71 -6.48 14.89
N TYR A 113 -19.74 -6.14 13.61
CA TYR A 113 -20.95 -6.13 12.76
C TYR A 113 -20.95 -7.19 11.66
N GLY A 114 -20.01 -8.10 11.68
CA GLY A 114 -20.04 -9.32 10.86
C GLY A 114 -20.88 -10.42 11.51
N ALA A 115 -20.80 -11.62 10.99
CA ALA A 115 -21.42 -12.82 11.56
C ALA A 115 -20.36 -13.88 11.89
N ASP A 116 -20.66 -14.80 12.80
CA ASP A 116 -19.75 -15.88 13.21
C ASP A 116 -19.28 -16.77 12.05
N TRP A 117 -20.08 -16.86 11.00
CA TRP A 117 -19.79 -17.62 9.78
C TRP A 117 -19.05 -16.80 8.72
N SER A 118 -18.77 -15.51 8.93
CA SER A 118 -18.05 -14.67 7.99
C SER A 118 -16.60 -15.13 7.84
N TYR A 119 -16.05 -15.00 6.65
CA TYR A 119 -14.64 -15.23 6.38
C TYR A 119 -14.14 -14.35 5.23
N TRP A 120 -12.84 -14.11 5.23
CA TRP A 120 -12.11 -13.43 4.17
C TRP A 120 -10.75 -14.10 4.03
N ASP A 121 -10.65 -15.02 3.08
CA ASP A 121 -9.47 -15.82 2.83
C ASP A 121 -8.72 -15.30 1.61
N THR A 122 -7.42 -15.09 1.76
CA THR A 122 -6.55 -14.65 0.67
C THR A 122 -5.37 -15.62 0.54
N ASP A 123 -5.12 -16.09 -0.68
CA ASP A 123 -3.93 -16.86 -1.02
C ASP A 123 -3.17 -16.11 -2.12
N THR A 124 -1.87 -15.89 -1.93
CA THR A 124 -1.01 -15.22 -2.90
C THR A 124 0.26 -16.02 -3.11
N THR A 125 0.47 -16.50 -4.33
CA THR A 125 1.70 -17.16 -4.75
C THR A 125 2.45 -16.26 -5.73
N HIS A 126 3.75 -16.09 -5.53
CA HIS A 126 4.62 -15.29 -6.36
C HIS A 126 5.85 -16.08 -6.75
N LEU A 127 6.08 -16.25 -8.05
CA LEU A 127 7.29 -16.81 -8.65
C LEU A 127 8.07 -15.68 -9.29
N PHE A 128 9.37 -15.64 -9.11
CA PHE A 128 10.21 -14.59 -9.68
C PHE A 128 11.58 -15.13 -10.06
N SER A 129 12.18 -14.49 -11.07
CA SER A 129 13.58 -14.75 -11.46
C SER A 129 14.23 -13.47 -11.95
N ASP A 130 15.52 -13.37 -11.81
CA ASP A 130 16.32 -12.32 -12.44
C ASP A 130 17.71 -12.82 -12.85
N LEU A 131 18.21 -12.28 -13.96
CA LEU A 131 19.57 -12.47 -14.47
C LEU A 131 20.22 -11.10 -14.53
N THR A 132 21.38 -10.97 -13.89
CA THR A 132 22.21 -9.75 -13.94
C THR A 132 23.56 -10.09 -14.54
N HIS A 133 24.00 -9.31 -15.53
CA HIS A 133 25.32 -9.41 -16.12
C HIS A 133 26.03 -8.06 -16.10
N ARG A 134 27.30 -8.04 -15.65
CA ARG A 134 28.16 -6.86 -15.63
C ARG A 134 29.20 -6.98 -16.74
N PHE A 135 29.25 -5.97 -17.60
CA PHE A 135 30.23 -5.90 -18.69
C PHE A 135 31.50 -5.19 -18.24
N ALA A 136 32.64 -5.54 -18.83
CA ALA A 136 33.93 -4.94 -18.50
C ALA A 136 34.01 -3.41 -18.70
N ASN A 137 33.13 -2.84 -19.51
CA ASN A 137 33.04 -1.40 -19.77
C ASN A 137 32.17 -0.63 -18.75
N GLY A 138 31.80 -1.26 -17.62
CA GLY A 138 30.97 -0.66 -16.58
C GLY A 138 29.45 -0.71 -16.83
N TRP A 139 29.01 -1.26 -17.97
CA TRP A 139 27.58 -1.50 -18.21
C TRP A 139 27.07 -2.70 -17.42
N GLN A 140 25.80 -2.64 -17.07
CA GLN A 140 25.08 -3.76 -16.48
C GLN A 140 23.78 -4.01 -17.27
N MET A 141 23.48 -5.27 -17.50
CA MET A 141 22.18 -5.70 -18.04
C MET A 141 21.42 -6.48 -16.96
N LYS A 142 20.12 -6.24 -16.87
CA LYS A 142 19.23 -7.02 -16.02
C LYS A 142 18.00 -7.47 -16.80
N LEU A 143 17.68 -8.77 -16.67
CA LEU A 143 16.43 -9.37 -17.12
C LEU A 143 15.67 -9.83 -15.88
N ALA A 144 14.39 -9.51 -15.78
CA ALA A 144 13.55 -9.93 -14.67
C ALA A 144 12.23 -10.48 -15.19
N ALA A 145 11.74 -11.52 -14.55
CA ALA A 145 10.43 -12.12 -14.81
C ALA A 145 9.74 -12.41 -13.48
N ASP A 146 8.45 -12.03 -13.40
CA ASP A 146 7.59 -12.20 -12.24
C ASP A 146 6.26 -12.80 -12.67
N LYS A 147 5.75 -13.75 -11.90
CA LYS A 147 4.41 -14.31 -12.01
C LYS A 147 3.76 -14.31 -10.64
N LEU A 148 2.59 -13.71 -10.53
CA LEU A 148 1.80 -13.68 -9.30
C LEU A 148 0.43 -14.28 -9.57
N TRP A 149 -0.04 -15.10 -8.65
CA TRP A 149 -1.41 -15.62 -8.57
C TRP A 149 -1.98 -15.18 -7.23
N ALA A 150 -3.09 -14.45 -7.27
CA ALA A 150 -3.82 -14.07 -6.07
C ALA A 150 -5.25 -14.59 -6.14
N ARG A 151 -5.75 -15.08 -5.00
CA ARG A 151 -7.13 -15.53 -4.84
C ARG A 151 -7.70 -14.93 -3.57
N ILE A 152 -8.95 -14.47 -3.67
CA ILE A 152 -9.71 -14.00 -2.51
C ILE A 152 -11.06 -14.71 -2.54
N ASN A 153 -11.44 -15.31 -1.41
CA ASN A 153 -12.76 -15.85 -1.18
C ASN A 153 -13.32 -15.18 0.08
N MET A 154 -14.49 -14.60 -0.04
CA MET A 154 -15.10 -13.89 1.07
C MET A 154 -16.60 -14.12 1.13
N LEU A 155 -17.08 -14.40 2.33
CA LEU A 155 -18.49 -14.41 2.69
C LEU A 155 -18.64 -13.53 3.93
N GLY A 156 -19.45 -12.50 3.84
CA GLY A 156 -19.58 -11.54 4.94
C GLY A 156 -20.84 -10.73 4.86
N LEU A 157 -20.95 -9.77 5.76
CA LEU A 157 -22.05 -8.85 5.86
C LEU A 157 -21.58 -7.43 5.55
N TYR A 158 -22.39 -6.67 4.82
CA TYR A 158 -22.28 -5.23 4.73
C TYR A 158 -23.52 -4.55 5.28
N ASN A 159 -23.32 -3.35 5.83
CA ASN A 159 -24.35 -2.62 6.55
C ASN A 159 -24.94 -1.52 5.67
N ASP A 160 -26.27 -1.44 5.58
CA ASP A 160 -26.97 -0.27 5.10
C ASP A 160 -27.64 0.43 6.27
N CYS A 161 -27.35 1.70 6.47
CA CYS A 161 -27.94 2.51 7.51
C CYS A 161 -29.05 3.40 6.95
N TYR A 162 -30.21 3.35 7.61
CA TYR A 162 -31.24 4.37 7.47
C TYR A 162 -30.97 5.50 8.43
N TYR A 163 -30.51 6.63 7.90
CA TYR A 163 -30.13 7.77 8.69
C TYR A 163 -31.32 8.63 9.08
N SER A 164 -31.40 8.93 10.38
CA SER A 164 -32.23 10.02 10.91
C SER A 164 -31.39 11.27 11.11
N THR A 165 -32.04 12.36 11.56
CA THR A 165 -31.33 13.60 11.98
C THR A 165 -30.34 13.38 13.12
N THR A 166 -30.40 12.24 13.82
CA THR A 166 -29.59 11.92 15.00
C THR A 166 -28.55 10.81 14.74
N GLY A 167 -28.51 10.23 13.53
CA GLY A 167 -27.55 9.17 13.18
C GLY A 167 -28.18 7.98 12.48
N CYS A 168 -27.55 6.82 12.53
CA CYS A 168 -28.07 5.57 12.03
C CYS A 168 -29.25 5.13 12.92
N ALA A 169 -30.47 5.40 12.47
CA ALA A 169 -31.68 5.09 13.23
C ALA A 169 -32.03 3.60 13.18
N SER A 170 -31.76 2.95 12.06
CA SER A 170 -31.85 1.51 11.91
C SER A 170 -30.83 1.01 10.89
N MET A 171 -30.38 -0.21 11.06
CA MET A 171 -29.38 -0.87 10.23
C MET A 171 -29.97 -2.15 9.62
N THR A 172 -29.70 -2.37 8.34
CA THR A 172 -29.96 -3.65 7.68
C THR A 172 -28.64 -4.33 7.37
N GLN A 173 -28.55 -5.64 7.66
CA GLN A 173 -27.40 -6.48 7.33
C GLN A 173 -27.65 -7.23 6.04
N ASN A 174 -26.77 -7.11 5.08
CA ASN A 174 -26.87 -7.74 3.77
C ASN A 174 -25.70 -8.72 3.56
N PRO A 175 -25.97 -10.00 3.28
CA PRO A 175 -24.92 -10.96 3.01
C PRO A 175 -24.40 -10.87 1.58
N GLY A 176 -23.10 -11.03 1.41
CA GLY A 176 -22.44 -11.16 0.12
C GLY A 176 -21.39 -12.26 0.13
N ASP A 177 -21.32 -13.00 -0.98
CA ASP A 177 -20.37 -14.09 -1.24
C ASP A 177 -19.65 -13.79 -2.55
N TYR A 178 -18.32 -13.62 -2.47
CA TYR A 178 -17.51 -13.22 -3.63
C TYR A 178 -16.23 -14.03 -3.70
N SER A 179 -15.82 -14.33 -4.93
CA SER A 179 -14.54 -14.94 -5.25
C SER A 179 -13.84 -14.14 -6.34
N TYR A 180 -12.56 -13.88 -6.13
CA TYR A 180 -11.70 -13.17 -7.07
C TYR A 180 -10.44 -13.96 -7.35
N THR A 181 -10.03 -13.99 -8.61
CA THR A 181 -8.68 -14.40 -9.02
C THR A 181 -8.02 -13.24 -9.75
N ASP A 182 -6.75 -13.01 -9.48
CA ASP A 182 -5.96 -11.94 -10.08
C ASP A 182 -4.57 -12.47 -10.40
N ASP A 183 -4.30 -12.65 -11.69
CA ASP A 183 -3.05 -13.21 -12.22
C ASP A 183 -2.24 -12.11 -12.88
N HIS A 184 -0.97 -11.96 -12.48
CA HIS A 184 -0.06 -11.00 -13.09
C HIS A 184 1.15 -11.69 -13.69
N ASP A 185 1.48 -11.31 -14.92
CA ASP A 185 2.76 -11.60 -15.58
C ASP A 185 3.51 -10.28 -15.76
N SER A 186 4.80 -10.24 -15.41
CA SER A 186 5.64 -9.06 -15.59
C SER A 186 7.03 -9.44 -16.07
N TYR A 187 7.50 -8.79 -17.11
CA TYR A 187 8.84 -8.96 -17.67
C TYR A 187 9.48 -7.58 -17.82
N ASP A 188 10.71 -7.45 -17.39
CA ASP A 188 11.51 -6.24 -17.55
C ASP A 188 12.91 -6.58 -18.02
N ALA A 189 13.39 -5.84 -19.02
CA ALA A 189 14.74 -5.97 -19.54
C ALA A 189 15.34 -4.58 -19.66
N TYR A 190 16.45 -4.32 -18.97
CA TYR A 190 17.15 -3.06 -19.08
C TYR A 190 18.65 -3.21 -19.05
N ALA A 191 19.33 -2.22 -19.61
CA ALA A 191 20.75 -2.01 -19.48
C ALA A 191 21.01 -0.60 -18.97
N ASN A 192 22.00 -0.46 -18.10
CA ASN A 192 22.48 0.81 -17.61
C ASN A 192 24.01 0.84 -17.54
N GLY A 193 24.57 2.01 -17.74
CA GLY A 193 26.01 2.15 -17.66
C GLY A 193 26.51 3.55 -18.03
N PRO A 194 27.83 3.76 -17.89
CA PRO A 194 28.47 5.02 -18.21
C PRO A 194 28.65 5.20 -19.72
N PHE A 195 28.66 6.45 -20.16
CA PHE A 195 29.09 6.87 -21.49
C PHE A 195 29.83 8.22 -21.44
N GLN A 196 30.72 8.44 -22.39
CA GLN A 196 31.52 9.66 -22.46
C GLN A 196 30.90 10.65 -23.45
N LEU A 197 30.70 11.88 -23.01
CA LEU A 197 30.24 12.98 -23.86
C LEU A 197 30.86 14.30 -23.37
N LEU A 198 31.40 15.12 -24.29
CA LEU A 198 32.03 16.42 -24.00
C LEU A 198 33.11 16.36 -22.90
N GLY A 199 33.88 15.26 -22.86
CA GLY A 199 34.96 15.03 -21.89
C GLY A 199 34.51 14.69 -20.47
N ARG A 200 33.24 14.38 -20.28
CA ARG A 200 32.67 13.96 -18.99
C ARG A 200 31.97 12.60 -19.09
N GLU A 201 31.95 11.91 -17.97
CA GLU A 201 31.20 10.68 -17.84
C GLU A 201 29.75 10.96 -17.45
N HIS A 202 28.84 10.31 -18.12
CA HIS A 202 27.39 10.39 -17.94
C HIS A 202 26.83 8.97 -17.72
N GLU A 203 25.57 8.89 -17.34
CA GLU A 203 24.86 7.62 -17.14
C GLU A 203 23.69 7.50 -18.11
N LEU A 204 23.49 6.31 -18.67
CA LEU A 204 22.35 5.96 -19.51
C LEU A 204 21.64 4.72 -18.97
N VAL A 205 20.32 4.77 -18.93
CA VAL A 205 19.45 3.61 -18.72
C VAL A 205 18.54 3.48 -19.92
N VAL A 206 18.47 2.27 -20.49
CA VAL A 206 17.53 1.93 -21.56
C VAL A 206 16.87 0.60 -21.24
N GLY A 207 15.57 0.51 -21.47
CA GLY A 207 14.86 -0.73 -21.16
C GLY A 207 13.50 -0.85 -21.82
N ALA A 208 12.94 -2.04 -21.69
CA ALA A 208 11.60 -2.37 -22.13
C ALA A 208 10.91 -3.25 -21.08
N SER A 209 9.60 -3.09 -20.95
CA SER A 209 8.81 -3.87 -20.01
C SER A 209 7.52 -4.36 -20.65
N TYR A 210 7.03 -5.49 -20.17
CA TYR A 210 5.74 -6.06 -20.49
C TYR A 210 5.04 -6.43 -19.18
N ARG A 211 3.76 -6.10 -19.05
CA ARG A 211 2.91 -6.52 -17.95
C ARG A 211 1.56 -6.96 -18.51
N GLN A 212 1.05 -8.08 -18.00
CA GLN A 212 -0.33 -8.51 -18.19
C GLN A 212 -0.96 -8.79 -16.83
N GLU A 213 -2.20 -8.40 -16.67
CA GLU A 213 -3.04 -8.64 -15.50
C GLU A 213 -4.36 -9.21 -15.96
N ARG A 214 -4.76 -10.36 -15.38
CA ARG A 214 -6.03 -11.03 -15.67
C ARG A 214 -6.81 -11.17 -14.39
N PHE A 215 -7.88 -10.41 -14.31
CA PHE A 215 -8.81 -10.44 -13.19
C PHE A 215 -10.09 -11.18 -13.61
N ASP A 216 -10.55 -12.11 -12.76
CA ASP A 216 -11.84 -12.79 -12.86
C ASP A 216 -12.51 -12.75 -11.48
N GLY A 217 -13.65 -12.07 -11.40
CA GLY A 217 -14.43 -11.95 -10.18
C GLY A 217 -15.87 -12.39 -10.41
N HIS A 218 -16.44 -13.10 -9.44
CA HIS A 218 -17.84 -13.45 -9.44
C HIS A 218 -18.38 -13.45 -8.01
N GLY A 219 -19.69 -13.31 -7.88
CA GLY A 219 -20.31 -13.27 -6.57
C GLY A 219 -21.77 -12.99 -6.60
N GLY A 220 -22.33 -12.81 -5.41
CA GLY A 220 -23.75 -12.52 -5.28
C GLY A 220 -24.11 -12.14 -3.85
N TRP A 221 -25.34 -11.73 -3.74
CA TRP A 221 -25.98 -11.29 -2.50
C TRP A 221 -27.38 -11.91 -2.39
N GLY A 222 -28.01 -11.73 -1.25
CA GLY A 222 -29.35 -12.26 -1.04
C GLY A 222 -29.93 -11.89 0.32
N SER A 223 -30.96 -12.63 0.75
CA SER A 223 -31.60 -12.41 2.04
C SER A 223 -30.83 -13.09 3.17
N LEU A 224 -30.81 -12.44 4.32
CA LEU A 224 -30.29 -12.98 5.56
C LEU A 224 -31.46 -13.48 6.43
N PHE A 225 -31.26 -14.59 7.14
CA PHE A 225 -32.28 -15.21 7.98
C PHE A 225 -31.75 -15.42 9.40
N ASN A 226 -32.60 -15.19 10.38
CA ASN A 226 -32.38 -15.57 11.77
C ASN A 226 -32.32 -17.09 11.93
N LYS A 227 -31.80 -17.57 13.05
CA LYS A 227 -31.73 -19.02 13.37
C LYS A 227 -33.08 -19.70 13.41
N ASP A 228 -34.16 -18.97 13.68
CA ASP A 228 -35.54 -19.50 13.67
C ASP A 228 -36.15 -19.56 12.25
N GLY A 229 -35.38 -19.14 11.21
CA GLY A 229 -35.81 -19.14 9.81
C GLY A 229 -36.58 -17.90 9.37
N THR A 230 -36.78 -16.92 10.24
CA THR A 230 -37.42 -15.66 9.88
C THR A 230 -36.43 -14.75 9.16
N PRO A 231 -36.87 -13.94 8.13
CA PRO A 231 -35.99 -12.95 7.52
C PRO A 231 -35.51 -11.91 8.54
N THR A 232 -34.24 -11.50 8.43
CA THR A 232 -33.77 -10.34 9.20
C THR A 232 -34.40 -9.07 8.64
N GLY A 233 -34.65 -8.09 9.53
CA GLY A 233 -35.18 -6.77 9.16
C GLY A 233 -34.28 -5.64 9.67
N PRO A 234 -34.69 -4.40 9.45
CA PRO A 234 -34.03 -3.23 10.04
C PRO A 234 -34.01 -3.34 11.57
N MET A 235 -32.87 -3.06 12.17
CA MET A 235 -32.65 -3.17 13.63
C MET A 235 -31.86 -1.99 14.15
N ASP A 236 -31.94 -1.77 15.46
CA ASP A 236 -31.03 -0.85 16.17
C ASP A 236 -29.60 -1.43 16.09
N PRO A 237 -28.59 -0.64 15.65
CA PRO A 237 -27.20 -1.11 15.58
C PRO A 237 -26.67 -1.67 16.89
N THR A 238 -27.17 -1.22 18.05
CA THR A 238 -26.75 -1.71 19.38
C THR A 238 -27.27 -3.10 19.72
N GLN A 239 -28.24 -3.63 18.95
CA GLN A 239 -28.87 -4.93 19.19
C GLN A 239 -28.33 -6.06 18.30
N TRP A 240 -27.32 -5.78 17.48
CA TRP A 240 -26.74 -6.81 16.62
C TRP A 240 -26.03 -7.91 17.42
N ASP A 241 -26.42 -9.16 17.15
CA ASP A 241 -25.76 -10.37 17.65
C ASP A 241 -25.16 -11.16 16.49
N PRO A 242 -23.81 -11.25 16.37
CA PRO A 242 -23.13 -11.98 15.30
C PRO A 242 -23.51 -13.44 15.16
N SER A 243 -24.00 -14.04 16.26
CA SER A 243 -24.43 -15.44 16.29
C SER A 243 -25.90 -15.67 15.94
N SER A 244 -26.68 -14.62 15.75
CA SER A 244 -28.14 -14.70 15.58
C SER A 244 -28.62 -15.27 14.25
N THR A 245 -27.75 -15.30 13.22
CA THR A 245 -28.16 -15.60 11.85
C THR A 245 -27.67 -16.97 11.35
N LEU A 246 -28.39 -17.51 10.36
CA LEU A 246 -27.96 -18.67 9.61
C LEU A 246 -26.92 -18.28 8.56
N LYS A 247 -25.93 -19.17 8.33
CA LYS A 247 -25.02 -19.03 7.19
C LYS A 247 -25.80 -19.09 5.89
N PRO A 248 -25.80 -18.02 5.05
CA PRO A 248 -26.60 -17.99 3.83
C PRO A 248 -25.99 -18.90 2.77
N ARG A 249 -26.86 -19.36 1.84
CA ARG A 249 -26.45 -19.95 0.57
C ARG A 249 -26.85 -18.99 -0.53
N LEU A 250 -25.87 -18.32 -1.10
CA LEU A 250 -26.08 -17.24 -2.08
C LEU A 250 -25.84 -17.77 -3.50
N ASN A 251 -26.53 -17.16 -4.45
CA ASN A 251 -26.27 -17.38 -5.88
C ASN A 251 -25.06 -16.51 -6.30
N THR A 252 -23.90 -17.11 -6.40
CA THR A 252 -22.64 -16.41 -6.76
C THR A 252 -22.51 -16.10 -8.25
N SER A 253 -23.55 -16.33 -9.05
CA SER A 253 -23.59 -15.96 -10.47
C SER A 253 -24.38 -14.67 -10.75
N LEU A 254 -24.79 -13.93 -9.69
CA LEU A 254 -25.54 -12.67 -9.85
C LEU A 254 -24.66 -11.52 -10.35
N TRP A 255 -23.37 -11.58 -10.06
CA TRP A 255 -22.38 -10.62 -10.50
C TRP A 255 -21.15 -11.34 -11.02
N GLY A 256 -20.56 -10.79 -12.07
CA GLY A 256 -19.29 -11.23 -12.61
C GLY A 256 -18.58 -10.10 -13.31
N MET A 257 -17.26 -10.15 -13.35
CA MET A 257 -16.40 -9.21 -14.04
C MET A 257 -15.12 -9.91 -14.48
N LYS A 258 -14.80 -9.82 -15.78
CA LYS A 258 -13.49 -10.22 -16.31
C LYS A 258 -12.80 -9.00 -16.88
N LEU A 259 -11.52 -8.89 -16.60
CA LEU A 259 -10.68 -7.80 -17.08
C LEU A 259 -9.30 -8.35 -17.43
N ASP A 260 -8.90 -8.21 -18.68
CA ASP A 260 -7.53 -8.49 -19.15
C ASP A 260 -6.86 -7.16 -19.51
N GLN A 261 -5.77 -6.84 -18.83
CA GLN A 261 -5.01 -5.62 -19.04
C GLN A 261 -3.60 -5.97 -19.51
N GLU A 262 -3.16 -5.36 -20.60
CA GLU A 262 -1.83 -5.49 -21.14
C GLU A 262 -1.15 -4.13 -21.22
N GLN A 263 0.07 -4.03 -20.71
CA GLN A 263 0.90 -2.84 -20.86
C GLN A 263 2.28 -3.21 -21.39
N LYS A 264 2.71 -2.56 -22.45
CA LYS A 264 4.06 -2.64 -23.03
C LYS A 264 4.69 -1.26 -22.92
N GLY A 265 5.97 -1.20 -22.63
CA GLY A 265 6.68 0.06 -22.56
C GLY A 265 8.14 -0.05 -22.94
N ALA A 266 8.64 0.99 -23.59
CA ALA A 266 10.06 1.22 -23.79
C ALA A 266 10.45 2.52 -23.12
N TYR A 267 11.59 2.57 -22.45
CA TYR A 267 12.02 3.74 -21.69
C TYR A 267 13.51 4.01 -21.84
N LEU A 268 13.83 5.29 -21.71
CA LEU A 268 15.20 5.78 -21.71
C LEU A 268 15.32 6.89 -20.67
N THR A 269 16.41 6.86 -19.88
CA THR A 269 16.76 7.93 -18.94
C THR A 269 18.25 8.16 -19.00
N THR A 270 18.66 9.42 -19.08
CA THR A 270 20.07 9.81 -19.00
C THR A 270 20.29 10.81 -17.87
N ARG A 271 21.42 10.63 -17.19
CA ARG A 271 21.95 11.60 -16.21
C ARG A 271 23.20 12.21 -16.80
N LEU A 272 23.11 13.50 -17.13
CA LEU A 272 24.19 14.28 -17.72
C LEU A 272 24.91 15.08 -16.63
N ASN A 273 26.18 14.80 -16.41
CA ASN A 273 27.06 15.52 -15.50
C ASN A 273 27.67 16.72 -16.26
N LEU A 274 26.93 17.85 -16.36
CA LEU A 274 27.30 18.99 -17.17
C LEU A 274 28.44 19.81 -16.57
N ALA A 275 28.52 19.85 -15.22
CA ALA A 275 29.61 20.40 -14.44
C ALA A 275 29.71 19.59 -13.14
N ASP A 276 30.76 19.79 -12.34
CA ASP A 276 30.92 19.07 -11.08
C ASP A 276 29.71 19.26 -10.15
N PRO A 277 29.19 20.49 -9.96
CA PRO A 277 27.99 20.68 -9.16
C PRO A 277 26.67 20.50 -9.94
N LEU A 278 26.67 20.39 -11.28
CA LEU A 278 25.45 20.44 -12.09
C LEU A 278 25.17 19.13 -12.80
N LYS A 279 24.04 18.51 -12.45
CA LYS A 279 23.53 17.30 -13.08
C LYS A 279 22.15 17.55 -13.66
N VAL A 280 21.92 17.10 -14.89
CA VAL A 280 20.62 17.14 -15.56
C VAL A 280 20.17 15.73 -15.85
N ILE A 281 18.93 15.42 -15.52
CA ILE A 281 18.33 14.12 -15.76
C ILE A 281 17.20 14.32 -16.77
N LEU A 282 17.22 13.54 -17.85
CA LEU A 282 16.19 13.55 -18.88
C LEU A 282 15.73 12.11 -19.11
N GLY A 283 14.44 11.93 -19.19
CA GLY A 283 13.90 10.60 -19.45
C GLY A 283 12.56 10.65 -20.18
N GLY A 284 12.22 9.54 -20.76
CA GLY A 284 10.96 9.34 -21.42
C GLY A 284 10.58 7.87 -21.46
N ARG A 285 9.28 7.63 -21.46
CA ARG A 285 8.70 6.31 -21.61
C ARG A 285 7.60 6.36 -22.65
N LEU A 286 7.59 5.37 -23.51
CA LEU A 286 6.59 5.14 -24.53
C LEU A 286 5.78 3.91 -24.10
N ASP A 287 4.47 4.10 -23.91
CA ASP A 287 3.57 3.04 -23.44
C ASP A 287 2.51 2.69 -24.50
N TRP A 288 2.21 1.41 -24.56
CA TRP A 288 1.03 0.83 -25.20
C TRP A 288 0.23 0.14 -24.10
N TYR A 289 -1.04 0.46 -23.99
CA TYR A 289 -1.93 -0.11 -23.00
C TYR A 289 -3.19 -0.64 -23.69
N LYS A 290 -3.65 -1.80 -23.28
CA LYS A 290 -4.90 -2.41 -23.72
C LYS A 290 -5.62 -2.96 -22.49
N ALA A 291 -6.93 -2.75 -22.42
CA ALA A 291 -7.80 -3.37 -21.45
C ALA A 291 -9.00 -3.96 -22.19
N ASP A 292 -9.27 -5.24 -21.97
CA ASP A 292 -10.44 -5.93 -22.45
C ASP A 292 -11.30 -6.32 -21.24
N ALA A 293 -12.50 -5.75 -21.14
CA ALA A 293 -13.51 -6.11 -20.16
C ALA A 293 -14.65 -6.88 -20.85
N ASP A 294 -15.52 -7.51 -20.07
CA ASP A 294 -16.66 -8.29 -20.62
C ASP A 294 -17.53 -7.50 -21.59
N THR A 295 -17.62 -6.19 -21.45
CA THR A 295 -18.53 -5.32 -22.20
C THR A 295 -17.84 -4.40 -23.19
N ASP A 296 -16.51 -4.19 -23.07
CA ASP A 296 -15.80 -3.24 -23.93
C ASP A 296 -14.28 -3.48 -23.92
N SER A 297 -13.61 -2.94 -24.94
CA SER A 297 -12.16 -2.93 -25.05
C SER A 297 -11.64 -1.50 -25.20
N TYR A 298 -10.55 -1.21 -24.50
CA TYR A 298 -9.90 0.09 -24.50
C TYR A 298 -8.43 -0.04 -24.88
N LYS A 299 -7.95 0.86 -25.73
CA LYS A 299 -6.57 0.82 -26.22
C LYS A 299 -5.95 2.22 -26.27
N VAL A 300 -4.79 2.36 -25.64
CA VAL A 300 -3.90 3.53 -25.79
C VAL A 300 -2.68 3.12 -26.59
N THR A 301 -2.40 3.87 -27.64
CA THR A 301 -1.23 3.61 -28.51
C THR A 301 -0.24 4.73 -28.38
N ARG A 302 1.01 4.39 -28.00
CA ARG A 302 2.15 5.31 -27.97
C ARG A 302 1.92 6.53 -27.05
N ASN A 303 1.42 6.29 -25.81
CA ASN A 303 1.45 7.35 -24.80
C ASN A 303 2.90 7.66 -24.44
N VAL A 304 3.25 8.95 -24.43
CA VAL A 304 4.59 9.41 -24.04
C VAL A 304 4.51 10.06 -22.68
N THR A 305 5.24 9.52 -21.71
CA THR A 305 5.48 10.16 -20.42
C THR A 305 6.91 10.70 -20.39
N ARG A 306 7.06 11.98 -20.05
CA ARG A 306 8.35 12.68 -20.01
C ARG A 306 8.74 12.97 -18.58
N TYR A 307 10.03 13.01 -18.39
CA TYR A 307 10.63 13.32 -17.11
C TYR A 307 11.86 14.18 -17.33
N ALA A 308 12.01 15.24 -16.56
CA ALA A 308 13.18 16.10 -16.56
C ALA A 308 13.50 16.53 -15.12
N GLY A 309 14.79 16.58 -14.79
CA GLY A 309 15.26 17.04 -13.51
C GLY A 309 16.59 17.76 -13.61
N VAL A 310 16.83 18.70 -12.72
CA VAL A 310 18.11 19.36 -12.54
C VAL A 310 18.50 19.28 -11.08
N ILE A 311 19.76 18.96 -10.81
CA ILE A 311 20.35 18.92 -9.48
C ILE A 311 21.57 19.83 -9.51
N TYR A 312 21.67 20.70 -8.51
CA TYR A 312 22.83 21.55 -8.31
C TYR A 312 23.36 21.41 -6.89
N ASP A 313 24.59 20.90 -6.76
CA ASP A 313 25.26 20.73 -5.49
C ASP A 313 25.78 22.11 -5.02
N LEU A 314 25.19 22.67 -3.97
CA LEU A 314 25.59 23.96 -3.38
C LEU A 314 26.94 23.82 -2.67
N ASN A 315 27.15 22.68 -2.05
CA ASN A 315 28.39 22.28 -1.38
C ASN A 315 28.38 20.76 -1.15
N GLN A 316 29.32 20.25 -0.34
CA GLN A 316 29.42 18.81 -0.03
C GLN A 316 28.24 18.26 0.79
N THR A 317 27.45 19.13 1.40
CA THR A 317 26.33 18.74 2.26
C THR A 317 24.98 18.96 1.61
N TYR A 318 24.80 20.03 0.84
CA TYR A 318 23.51 20.46 0.33
C TYR A 318 23.43 20.46 -1.18
N SER A 319 22.33 19.95 -1.70
CA SER A 319 21.97 19.98 -3.12
C SER A 319 20.54 20.51 -3.27
N VAL A 320 20.33 21.43 -4.18
CA VAL A 320 18.98 21.85 -4.63
C VAL A 320 18.61 21.09 -5.90
N TYR A 321 17.34 20.82 -6.07
CA TYR A 321 16.83 20.18 -7.28
C TYR A 321 15.48 20.74 -7.71
N ALA A 322 15.18 20.58 -8.98
CA ALA A 322 13.83 20.77 -9.53
C ALA A 322 13.53 19.64 -10.50
N SER A 323 12.28 19.18 -10.51
CA SER A 323 11.85 18.12 -11.42
C SER A 323 10.47 18.36 -12.01
N TYR A 324 10.27 17.75 -13.16
CA TYR A 324 9.02 17.67 -13.90
C TYR A 324 8.77 16.23 -14.31
N THR A 325 7.53 15.74 -14.14
CA THR A 325 7.13 14.38 -14.56
C THR A 325 5.71 14.41 -15.11
N ASP A 326 5.49 13.81 -16.28
CA ASP A 326 4.14 13.50 -16.77
C ASP A 326 3.54 12.35 -15.97
N ILE A 327 2.21 12.36 -15.84
CA ILE A 327 1.41 11.30 -15.20
C ILE A 327 0.53 10.66 -16.26
N PHE A 328 0.49 9.33 -16.23
CA PHE A 328 -0.40 8.51 -17.05
C PHE A 328 -0.97 7.39 -16.17
N LYS A 329 -2.31 7.34 -16.05
CA LYS A 329 -3.02 6.32 -15.28
C LYS A 329 -4.30 5.92 -16.03
N PRO A 330 -4.42 4.68 -16.53
CA PRO A 330 -5.68 4.16 -17.04
C PRO A 330 -6.80 4.23 -16.00
N GLN A 331 -8.06 4.30 -16.44
CA GLN A 331 -9.23 4.27 -15.58
C GLN A 331 -10.29 3.34 -16.16
N SER A 332 -11.12 2.75 -15.29
CA SER A 332 -12.09 1.71 -15.61
C SER A 332 -13.55 2.22 -15.66
N ASN A 333 -13.75 3.54 -15.68
CA ASN A 333 -15.09 4.12 -15.76
C ASN A 333 -15.59 4.13 -17.19
N PHE A 334 -16.92 3.93 -17.37
CA PHE A 334 -17.58 3.94 -18.68
C PHE A 334 -18.25 5.29 -18.96
N ASP A 335 -18.21 5.71 -20.22
CA ASP A 335 -19.03 6.81 -20.72
C ASP A 335 -20.48 6.37 -21.03
N ALA A 336 -21.32 7.30 -21.46
CA ALA A 336 -22.72 7.03 -21.81
C ALA A 336 -22.90 6.17 -23.08
N GLY A 337 -21.86 6.00 -23.88
CA GLY A 337 -21.82 5.13 -25.06
C GLY A 337 -21.30 3.72 -24.77
N GLY A 338 -20.85 3.45 -23.56
CA GLY A 338 -20.25 2.19 -23.14
C GLY A 338 -18.74 2.11 -23.33
N GLY A 339 -18.08 3.18 -23.79
CA GLY A 339 -16.65 3.24 -23.93
C GLY A 339 -15.95 3.47 -22.58
N LEU A 340 -14.79 2.82 -22.37
CA LEU A 340 -13.92 3.16 -21.24
C LEU A 340 -13.34 4.55 -21.43
N LEU A 341 -13.27 5.35 -20.34
CA LEU A 341 -12.77 6.71 -20.40
C LEU A 341 -11.28 6.77 -20.75
N ASP A 342 -10.90 7.85 -21.42
CA ASP A 342 -9.50 8.20 -21.62
C ASP A 342 -8.72 8.18 -20.28
N PRO A 343 -7.42 7.84 -20.30
CA PRO A 343 -6.60 7.82 -19.09
C PRO A 343 -6.57 9.17 -18.38
N ILE A 344 -6.43 9.09 -17.06
CA ILE A 344 -6.03 10.25 -16.27
C ILE A 344 -4.61 10.61 -16.70
N THR A 345 -4.42 11.86 -17.10
CA THR A 345 -3.15 12.46 -17.40
C THR A 345 -2.84 13.56 -16.39
N GLY A 346 -1.59 13.98 -16.30
CA GLY A 346 -1.25 15.08 -15.42
C GLY A 346 0.23 15.43 -15.46
N LYS A 347 0.58 16.36 -14.58
CA LYS A 347 1.93 16.90 -14.44
C LYS A 347 2.28 17.03 -12.98
N ASN A 348 3.48 16.60 -12.64
CA ASN A 348 4.06 16.83 -11.33
C ASN A 348 5.26 17.79 -11.47
N TYR A 349 5.27 18.82 -10.64
CA TYR A 349 6.38 19.75 -10.47
C TYR A 349 6.86 19.68 -9.03
N GLU A 350 8.16 19.59 -8.86
CA GLU A 350 8.76 19.54 -7.53
C GLU A 350 10.05 20.36 -7.51
N ILE A 351 10.29 21.09 -6.43
CA ILE A 351 11.53 21.76 -6.11
C ILE A 351 11.91 21.45 -4.67
N GLY A 352 13.17 21.16 -4.42
CA GLY A 352 13.59 20.79 -3.07
C GLY A 352 15.06 21.03 -2.79
N LEU A 353 15.37 20.85 -1.51
CA LEU A 353 16.72 20.87 -0.95
C LEU A 353 16.97 19.52 -0.27
N LYS A 354 18.08 18.88 -0.58
CA LYS A 354 18.57 17.68 0.09
C LYS A 354 19.83 17.99 0.88
N GLY A 355 19.97 17.36 2.03
CA GLY A 355 21.16 17.45 2.86
C GLY A 355 21.69 16.07 3.19
N GLU A 356 23.01 15.89 3.05
CA GLU A 356 23.75 14.70 3.46
C GLU A 356 24.72 15.10 4.57
N HIS A 357 24.43 14.66 5.80
CA HIS A 357 25.15 15.06 7.00
C HIS A 357 25.99 13.90 7.54
N PHE A 358 27.06 14.21 8.24
CA PHE A 358 27.93 13.23 8.91
C PHE A 358 28.44 12.13 7.95
N GLY A 359 28.82 12.53 6.70
CA GLY A 359 29.31 11.58 5.70
C GLY A 359 28.24 10.59 5.21
N GLY A 360 26.96 11.02 5.14
CA GLY A 360 25.84 10.21 4.68
C GLY A 360 25.11 9.44 5.78
N ALA A 361 25.55 9.54 7.04
CA ALA A 361 24.90 8.87 8.15
C ALA A 361 23.49 9.43 8.43
N LEU A 362 23.26 10.73 8.18
CA LEU A 362 21.96 11.38 8.33
C LEU A 362 21.60 12.14 7.04
N ASN A 363 20.41 11.89 6.53
CA ASN A 363 19.88 12.53 5.34
C ASN A 363 18.68 13.40 5.70
N SER A 364 18.56 14.57 5.06
CA SER A 364 17.44 15.49 5.19
C SER A 364 16.92 15.90 3.83
N GLN A 365 15.62 16.14 3.74
CA GLN A 365 14.98 16.64 2.53
C GLN A 365 13.84 17.60 2.89
N ILE A 366 13.71 18.67 2.12
CA ILE A 366 12.50 19.49 2.03
C ILE A 366 12.12 19.61 0.56
N ALA A 367 10.86 19.35 0.25
CA ALA A 367 10.31 19.43 -1.09
C ALA A 367 8.99 20.23 -1.09
N LEU A 368 8.82 21.07 -2.10
CA LEU A 368 7.57 21.71 -2.47
C LEU A 368 7.10 21.05 -3.76
N PHE A 369 5.84 20.59 -3.78
CA PHE A 369 5.29 19.90 -4.94
C PHE A 369 3.94 20.47 -5.38
N GLN A 370 3.65 20.33 -6.67
CA GLN A 370 2.33 20.54 -7.26
C GLN A 370 2.04 19.44 -8.27
N ILE A 371 0.92 18.76 -8.10
CA ILE A 371 0.42 17.71 -8.99
C ILE A 371 -0.91 18.18 -9.57
N ASP A 372 -0.96 18.32 -10.89
CA ASP A 372 -2.19 18.59 -11.64
C ASP A 372 -2.64 17.30 -12.34
N GLN A 373 -3.86 16.84 -12.08
CA GLN A 373 -4.48 15.70 -12.74
C GLN A 373 -5.65 16.17 -13.58
N GLU A 374 -5.75 15.66 -14.80
CA GLU A 374 -6.81 15.93 -15.78
C GLU A 374 -7.45 14.63 -16.25
N ASN A 375 -8.58 14.72 -16.94
CA ASN A 375 -9.36 13.59 -17.44
C ASN A 375 -9.87 12.64 -16.34
N ARG A 376 -9.99 13.10 -15.11
CA ARG A 376 -10.60 12.27 -14.07
C ARG A 376 -12.08 12.05 -14.38
N ALA A 377 -12.55 10.83 -14.07
CA ALA A 377 -13.98 10.52 -14.18
C ALA A 377 -14.80 11.47 -13.30
N THR A 378 -15.83 12.08 -13.90
CA THR A 378 -16.88 12.84 -13.22
C THR A 378 -18.23 12.32 -13.68
N GLU A 379 -19.27 12.44 -12.86
CA GLU A 379 -20.62 11.99 -13.24
C GLU A 379 -21.16 12.74 -14.46
N ASP A 380 -21.72 12.02 -15.43
CA ASP A 380 -22.49 12.56 -16.54
C ASP A 380 -23.96 12.70 -16.14
N VAL A 381 -24.27 13.75 -15.37
CA VAL A 381 -25.62 14.01 -14.84
C VAL A 381 -26.68 14.27 -15.93
N GLY A 382 -26.28 14.49 -17.18
CA GLY A 382 -27.17 14.63 -18.33
C GLY A 382 -27.35 13.34 -19.13
N GLY A 383 -26.64 12.28 -18.76
CA GLY A 383 -26.67 10.98 -19.40
C GLY A 383 -27.66 9.98 -18.77
N PRO A 384 -27.58 8.70 -19.17
CA PRO A 384 -28.43 7.64 -18.64
C PRO A 384 -28.29 7.46 -17.12
N SER A 385 -29.39 7.21 -16.42
CA SER A 385 -29.44 6.93 -14.99
C SER A 385 -30.44 5.78 -14.71
N PRO A 386 -30.00 4.61 -14.18
CA PRO A 386 -28.59 4.24 -13.90
C PRO A 386 -27.76 4.10 -15.19
N CYS A 387 -26.41 4.07 -15.03
CA CYS A 387 -25.53 3.82 -16.16
C CYS A 387 -25.72 2.39 -16.69
N PRO A 388 -26.05 2.17 -17.98
CA PRO A 388 -26.28 0.83 -18.52
C PRO A 388 -25.05 -0.09 -18.46
N PHE A 389 -23.84 0.50 -18.44
CA PHE A 389 -22.55 -0.18 -18.47
C PHE A 389 -21.92 -0.32 -17.09
N SER A 390 -22.49 0.30 -16.07
CA SER A 390 -22.12 0.18 -14.66
C SER A 390 -23.37 0.26 -13.80
N PRO A 391 -24.12 -0.84 -13.64
CA PRO A 391 -25.45 -0.82 -12.97
C PRO A 391 -25.42 -0.33 -11.52
N THR A 392 -24.26 -0.39 -10.86
CA THR A 392 -24.05 0.15 -9.51
C THR A 392 -23.81 1.67 -9.49
N SER A 393 -23.58 2.28 -10.65
CA SER A 393 -23.34 3.73 -10.77
C SER A 393 -24.62 4.45 -11.16
N ARG A 394 -24.96 5.51 -10.41
CA ARG A 394 -26.14 6.33 -10.68
C ARG A 394 -26.09 6.97 -12.07
N TYR A 395 -24.91 7.40 -12.50
CA TYR A 395 -24.67 7.98 -13.83
C TYR A 395 -23.44 7.32 -14.47
N CYS A 396 -23.39 7.34 -15.80
CA CYS A 396 -22.13 7.09 -16.51
C CYS A 396 -21.13 8.22 -16.22
N SER A 397 -19.93 8.12 -16.72
CA SER A 397 -18.86 9.08 -16.41
C SER A 397 -18.41 9.84 -17.66
N ARG A 398 -17.76 11.01 -17.43
CA ARG A 398 -17.02 11.78 -18.43
C ARG A 398 -15.60 12.02 -17.97
N ALA A 399 -14.62 11.98 -18.86
CA ALA A 399 -13.22 12.29 -18.57
C ALA A 399 -12.98 13.82 -18.55
N SER A 400 -13.61 14.54 -17.61
CA SER A 400 -13.57 16.02 -17.55
C SER A 400 -13.06 16.58 -16.24
N GLY A 401 -12.92 15.77 -15.18
CA GLY A 401 -12.51 16.23 -13.88
C GLY A 401 -11.05 16.68 -13.82
N LYS A 402 -10.80 17.75 -13.06
CA LYS A 402 -9.44 18.24 -12.76
C LYS A 402 -9.25 18.35 -11.26
N VAL A 403 -8.10 17.84 -10.78
CA VAL A 403 -7.70 17.91 -9.36
C VAL A 403 -6.28 18.48 -9.29
N ARG A 404 -6.07 19.43 -8.38
CA ARG A 404 -4.75 19.91 -8.02
C ARG A 404 -4.42 19.53 -6.58
N SER A 405 -3.27 18.89 -6.41
CA SER A 405 -2.67 18.61 -5.11
C SER A 405 -1.36 19.38 -5.01
N GLN A 406 -1.19 20.14 -3.94
CA GLN A 406 0.04 20.90 -3.70
C GLN A 406 0.41 20.82 -2.23
N GLY A 407 1.69 20.88 -1.93
CA GLY A 407 2.11 20.69 -0.56
C GLY A 407 3.60 20.82 -0.31
N VAL A 408 3.96 20.40 0.89
CA VAL A 408 5.33 20.38 1.41
C VAL A 408 5.59 19.01 2.04
N ASP A 409 6.73 18.42 1.70
CA ASP A 409 7.28 17.25 2.37
C ASP A 409 8.60 17.60 3.04
N LEU A 410 8.74 17.22 4.31
CA LEU A 410 9.98 17.28 5.10
C LEU A 410 10.34 15.87 5.52
N GLU A 411 11.58 15.47 5.33
CA GLU A 411 12.10 14.18 5.76
C GLU A 411 13.47 14.33 6.42
N LEU A 412 13.68 13.57 7.48
CA LEU A 412 14.97 13.40 8.17
C LEU A 412 15.11 11.91 8.48
N SER A 413 16.18 11.26 8.03
CA SER A 413 16.37 9.83 8.27
C SER A 413 17.86 9.46 8.37
N GLY A 414 18.19 8.63 9.35
CA GLY A 414 19.54 8.12 9.57
C GLY A 414 20.00 8.14 11.02
N ALA A 415 21.30 8.16 11.20
CA ALA A 415 21.96 8.15 12.48
C ALA A 415 22.35 9.57 12.92
N LEU A 416 21.89 10.00 14.09
CA LEU A 416 22.38 11.21 14.78
C LEU A 416 23.71 10.96 15.48
N SER A 417 23.93 9.74 15.91
CA SER A 417 25.19 9.18 16.39
C SER A 417 25.19 7.66 16.15
N ASP A 418 26.31 6.97 16.42
CA ASP A 418 26.42 5.52 16.27
C ASP A 418 25.31 4.77 17.04
N ASP A 419 24.92 5.30 18.17
CA ASP A 419 23.92 4.71 19.07
C ASP A 419 22.50 5.25 18.86
N TRP A 420 22.31 6.32 18.08
CA TRP A 420 21.03 7.01 17.97
C TRP A 420 20.52 7.08 16.53
N GLN A 421 19.49 6.30 16.24
CA GLN A 421 18.81 6.29 14.95
C GLN A 421 17.51 7.11 15.02
N MET A 422 17.21 7.86 13.96
CA MET A 422 16.00 8.66 13.86
C MET A 422 15.43 8.62 12.44
N MET A 423 14.10 8.63 12.35
CA MET A 423 13.35 8.89 11.14
C MET A 423 12.21 9.85 11.50
N ALA A 424 12.13 10.99 10.82
CA ALA A 424 11.04 11.94 10.97
C ALA A 424 10.51 12.35 9.61
N GLY A 425 9.20 12.47 9.47
CA GLY A 425 8.54 12.92 8.25
C GLY A 425 7.36 13.83 8.57
N TYR A 426 7.23 14.91 7.82
CA TYR A 426 6.07 15.79 7.87
C TYR A 426 5.59 16.08 6.47
N THR A 427 4.31 15.84 6.24
CA THR A 427 3.63 16.15 4.98
C THR A 427 2.48 17.12 5.23
N TYR A 428 2.46 18.20 4.48
CA TYR A 428 1.28 19.03 4.27
C TYR A 428 0.80 18.87 2.84
N VAL A 429 -0.50 18.57 2.64
CA VAL A 429 -1.12 18.45 1.32
C VAL A 429 -2.47 19.17 1.28
N ASP A 430 -2.67 20.00 0.25
CA ASP A 430 -3.96 20.61 -0.08
C ASP A 430 -4.38 20.13 -1.48
N ALA A 431 -5.28 19.12 -1.51
CA ALA A 431 -5.82 18.54 -2.73
C ALA A 431 -7.27 19.02 -2.93
N LYS A 432 -7.54 19.67 -4.07
CA LYS A 432 -8.85 20.29 -4.37
C LYS A 432 -9.32 19.99 -5.78
N TYR A 433 -10.64 19.86 -5.92
CA TYR A 433 -11.28 19.90 -7.23
C TYR A 433 -11.06 21.26 -7.87
N LYS A 434 -10.51 21.28 -9.09
CA LYS A 434 -10.41 22.48 -9.95
C LYS A 434 -11.50 22.51 -10.99
N HIS A 435 -11.97 21.33 -11.40
CA HIS A 435 -13.12 21.18 -12.28
C HIS A 435 -13.85 19.88 -11.94
N ASP A 436 -15.18 19.94 -11.87
CA ASP A 436 -16.06 18.82 -11.63
C ASP A 436 -17.39 19.06 -12.34
N SER A 437 -18.11 18.00 -12.74
CA SER A 437 -19.47 18.11 -13.31
C SER A 437 -20.44 18.76 -12.33
N ASN A 438 -20.30 18.43 -11.04
CA ASN A 438 -20.98 19.15 -9.96
C ASN A 438 -20.16 20.37 -9.53
N LYS A 439 -20.56 21.56 -9.97
CA LYS A 439 -19.89 22.82 -9.63
C LYS A 439 -19.74 23.07 -8.13
N ALA A 440 -20.62 22.50 -7.31
CA ALA A 440 -20.52 22.62 -5.86
C ALA A 440 -19.29 21.92 -5.25
N ASN A 441 -18.62 21.04 -6.00
CA ASN A 441 -17.39 20.39 -5.56
C ASN A 441 -16.15 21.26 -5.83
N GLU A 442 -16.20 22.19 -6.80
CA GLU A 442 -15.06 23.03 -7.15
C GLU A 442 -14.58 23.86 -5.95
N GLY A 443 -13.27 23.80 -5.70
CA GLY A 443 -12.63 24.41 -4.53
C GLY A 443 -12.70 23.60 -3.23
N LYS A 444 -13.55 22.57 -3.16
CA LYS A 444 -13.60 21.67 -2.01
C LYS A 444 -12.43 20.68 -1.99
N PRO A 445 -12.13 20.08 -0.82
CA PRO A 445 -11.16 18.98 -0.73
C PRO A 445 -11.53 17.84 -1.68
N PHE A 446 -10.53 17.28 -2.36
CA PHE A 446 -10.70 16.13 -3.23
C PHE A 446 -10.99 14.85 -2.45
N ASP A 447 -10.29 14.64 -1.34
CA ASP A 447 -10.49 13.54 -0.41
C ASP A 447 -10.36 14.08 1.01
N ALA A 448 -11.50 14.36 1.63
CA ALA A 448 -11.56 14.89 2.98
C ALA A 448 -11.27 13.81 4.06
N ALA A 449 -11.34 12.52 3.70
CA ALA A 449 -10.99 11.41 4.58
C ALA A 449 -9.47 11.27 4.80
N LYS A 450 -8.65 11.99 4.03
CA LYS A 450 -7.20 12.05 4.22
C LYS A 450 -6.79 13.32 5.00
N PRO A 451 -5.87 13.20 5.98
CA PRO A 451 -5.41 14.34 6.74
C PRO A 451 -4.59 15.29 5.87
N ARG A 452 -4.76 16.62 6.07
CA ARG A 452 -3.93 17.62 5.40
C ARG A 452 -2.53 17.73 5.99
N HIS A 453 -2.40 17.47 7.28
CA HIS A 453 -1.13 17.48 8.00
C HIS A 453 -0.90 16.10 8.59
N LEU A 454 0.24 15.52 8.31
CA LEU A 454 0.68 14.25 8.86
C LEU A 454 2.13 14.41 9.32
N PHE A 455 2.39 14.15 10.59
CA PHE A 455 3.73 14.08 11.16
C PHE A 455 3.96 12.69 11.74
N LYS A 456 5.12 12.10 11.42
CA LYS A 456 5.59 10.83 11.97
C LYS A 456 7.01 10.99 12.46
N LEU A 457 7.29 10.40 13.61
CA LEU A 457 8.64 10.32 14.18
C LEU A 457 8.86 8.90 14.71
N ALA A 458 9.99 8.30 14.35
CA ALA A 458 10.46 7.05 14.96
C ALA A 458 11.92 7.23 15.39
N THR A 459 12.28 6.73 16.58
CA THR A 459 13.64 6.84 17.10
C THR A 459 14.00 5.64 17.96
N SER A 460 15.26 5.28 17.97
CA SER A 460 15.81 4.28 18.88
C SER A 460 17.23 4.68 19.32
N TYR A 461 17.51 4.48 20.61
CA TYR A 461 18.76 4.84 21.25
C TYR A 461 19.29 3.67 22.07
N THR A 462 20.54 3.27 21.79
CA THR A 462 21.27 2.30 22.60
C THR A 462 21.91 3.03 23.79
N LEU A 463 21.63 2.59 25.01
CA LEU A 463 22.08 3.29 26.19
C LEU A 463 23.60 3.14 26.34
N PRO A 464 24.31 4.16 26.85
CA PRO A 464 25.76 4.13 26.97
C PRO A 464 26.27 3.35 28.20
N GLY A 465 27.55 3.05 28.22
CA GLY A 465 28.28 2.48 29.38
C GLY A 465 27.80 1.08 29.74
N GLU A 466 27.54 0.83 31.00
CA GLU A 466 27.10 -0.48 31.50
C GLU A 466 25.69 -0.87 31.00
N LEU A 467 24.91 0.10 30.52
CA LEU A 467 23.58 -0.09 29.97
C LEU A 467 23.58 -0.36 28.46
N HIS A 468 24.72 -0.52 27.80
CA HIS A 468 24.84 -0.72 26.34
C HIS A 468 24.05 -1.92 25.76
N LYS A 469 23.60 -2.84 26.62
CA LYS A 469 22.69 -3.94 26.23
C LYS A 469 21.24 -3.50 26.08
N TRP A 470 20.88 -2.34 26.60
CA TRP A 470 19.53 -1.81 26.54
C TRP A 470 19.36 -0.84 25.37
N ARG A 471 18.27 -0.97 24.68
CA ARG A 471 17.84 -0.07 23.61
C ARG A 471 16.44 0.44 23.93
N VAL A 472 16.28 1.74 24.00
CA VAL A 472 14.99 2.41 24.18
C VAL A 472 14.59 3.08 22.89
N GLY A 473 13.31 3.13 22.59
CA GLY A 473 12.82 3.78 21.41
C GLY A 473 11.31 3.92 21.41
N GLY A 474 10.81 4.41 20.32
CA GLY A 474 9.37 4.56 20.11
C GLY A 474 9.10 5.32 18.84
N ASP A 475 7.83 5.47 18.58
CA ASP A 475 7.34 6.25 17.46
C ASP A 475 6.07 6.99 17.84
N LEU A 476 5.78 8.02 17.09
CA LEU A 476 4.52 8.73 17.16
C LEU A 476 4.02 9.09 15.76
N ALA A 477 2.70 9.09 15.60
CA ALA A 477 2.02 9.58 14.42
C ALA A 477 0.96 10.60 14.86
N THR A 478 1.05 11.80 14.29
CA THR A 478 0.09 12.90 14.52
C THR A 478 -0.53 13.30 13.21
N GLN A 479 -1.84 13.41 13.18
CA GLN A 479 -2.57 13.87 12.00
C GLN A 479 -3.58 14.96 12.33
N SER A 480 -3.90 15.80 11.33
CA SER A 480 -4.99 16.75 11.39
C SER A 480 -6.34 16.05 11.27
N LYS A 481 -7.43 16.80 11.48
CA LYS A 481 -8.80 16.32 11.31
C LYS A 481 -9.03 15.75 9.90
N THR A 482 -9.93 14.77 9.83
CA THR A 482 -10.45 14.16 8.60
C THR A 482 -11.97 14.15 8.63
N GLU A 483 -12.61 13.99 7.46
CA GLU A 483 -14.06 14.05 7.32
C GLU A 483 -14.52 13.03 6.26
N ASP A 484 -15.54 12.25 6.59
CA ASP A 484 -16.28 11.46 5.59
C ASP A 484 -17.27 12.39 4.88
N SER A 485 -17.03 12.68 3.61
CA SER A 485 -17.88 13.60 2.83
C SER A 485 -19.28 13.05 2.57
N SER A 486 -19.50 11.74 2.67
CA SER A 486 -20.81 11.11 2.44
C SER A 486 -21.77 11.30 3.61
N THR A 487 -21.25 11.29 4.84
CA THR A 487 -22.05 11.41 6.08
C THR A 487 -21.83 12.72 6.82
N GLY A 488 -20.75 13.45 6.50
CA GLY A 488 -20.31 14.63 7.27
C GLY A 488 -19.70 14.28 8.63
N PHE A 489 -19.39 13.00 8.88
CA PHE A 489 -18.71 12.58 10.10
C PHE A 489 -17.28 13.14 10.14
N GLN A 490 -16.86 13.69 11.27
CA GLN A 490 -15.53 14.27 11.45
C GLN A 490 -14.74 13.53 12.53
N GLN A 491 -13.55 13.06 12.18
CA GLN A 491 -12.53 12.63 13.13
C GLN A 491 -11.62 13.82 13.44
N GLY A 492 -11.61 14.27 14.69
CA GLY A 492 -10.67 15.30 15.16
C GLY A 492 -9.21 14.86 14.99
N GLY A 493 -8.31 15.83 14.94
CA GLY A 493 -6.87 15.52 14.92
C GLY A 493 -6.45 14.71 16.16
N TYR A 494 -5.50 13.78 15.98
CA TYR A 494 -5.03 12.93 17.06
C TYR A 494 -3.56 12.57 16.92
N THR A 495 -2.99 12.11 18.05
CA THR A 495 -1.62 11.56 18.13
C THR A 495 -1.69 10.17 18.76
N VAL A 496 -1.02 9.21 18.14
CA VAL A 496 -0.77 7.88 18.70
C VAL A 496 0.72 7.77 18.99
N VAL A 497 1.07 7.28 20.16
CA VAL A 497 2.45 7.10 20.62
C VAL A 497 2.70 5.64 20.94
N ASN A 498 3.79 5.10 20.42
CA ASN A 498 4.28 3.75 20.72
C ASN A 498 5.65 3.85 21.43
N ALA A 499 5.97 2.87 22.25
CA ALA A 499 7.27 2.78 22.92
C ALA A 499 7.87 1.38 22.73
N MET A 500 9.19 1.30 22.80
CA MET A 500 9.92 0.05 22.65
C MET A 500 11.06 -0.01 23.67
N LEU A 501 11.22 -1.18 24.30
CA LEU A 501 12.34 -1.53 25.13
C LEU A 501 12.99 -2.81 24.57
N GLY A 502 14.24 -2.71 24.13
CA GLY A 502 15.06 -3.83 23.67
C GLY A 502 16.13 -4.19 24.68
N TYR A 503 16.48 -5.46 24.79
CA TYR A 503 17.57 -5.96 25.60
C TYR A 503 18.35 -7.05 24.89
N LYS A 504 19.63 -6.82 24.64
CA LYS A 504 20.57 -7.79 24.09
C LYS A 504 21.10 -8.69 25.21
N VAL A 505 20.51 -9.87 25.38
CA VAL A 505 20.89 -10.83 26.42
C VAL A 505 22.36 -11.24 26.22
N ASN A 506 22.68 -11.64 24.98
CA ASN A 506 24.04 -11.95 24.52
C ASN A 506 24.15 -11.74 23.01
N GLU A 507 25.27 -12.13 22.38
CA GLU A 507 25.49 -11.96 20.93
C GLU A 507 24.46 -12.70 20.04
N ARG A 508 23.77 -13.71 20.57
CA ARG A 508 22.83 -14.55 19.84
C ARG A 508 21.36 -14.28 20.19
N ILE A 509 21.08 -13.70 21.36
CA ILE A 509 19.71 -13.51 21.86
C ILE A 509 19.42 -12.03 22.04
N ASP A 510 18.47 -11.54 21.28
CA ASP A 510 17.87 -10.20 21.39
C ASP A 510 16.40 -10.32 21.80
N THR A 511 15.98 -9.47 22.74
CA THR A 511 14.60 -9.41 23.20
C THR A 511 14.03 -8.01 23.01
N ARG A 512 12.73 -7.92 22.76
CA ARG A 512 12.05 -6.64 22.56
C ARG A 512 10.63 -6.66 23.11
N LEU A 513 10.28 -5.61 23.83
CA LEU A 513 8.93 -5.34 24.29
C LEU A 513 8.43 -4.06 23.60
N ASN A 514 7.35 -4.18 22.87
CA ASN A 514 6.66 -3.05 22.24
C ASN A 514 5.38 -2.73 23.01
N PHE A 515 5.15 -1.45 23.24
CA PHE A 515 3.94 -0.86 23.82
C PHE A 515 3.27 -0.06 22.71
N ASN A 516 2.21 -0.56 22.14
CA ASN A 516 1.47 0.13 21.09
C ASN A 516 0.33 0.94 21.70
N ASN A 517 0.07 2.12 21.12
CA ASN A 517 -0.92 3.08 21.65
C ASN A 517 -0.76 3.29 23.15
N LEU A 518 0.43 3.70 23.58
CA LEU A 518 0.87 3.78 24.99
C LEU A 518 -0.14 4.51 25.91
N PHE A 519 -0.79 5.55 25.40
CA PHE A 519 -1.75 6.39 26.14
C PHE A 519 -3.20 5.95 25.94
N ASP A 520 -3.44 4.80 25.31
CA ASP A 520 -4.77 4.26 24.98
C ASP A 520 -5.66 5.29 24.25
N LYS A 521 -5.06 6.02 23.29
CA LYS A 521 -5.80 7.02 22.51
C LYS A 521 -6.96 6.35 21.79
N TYR A 522 -8.16 6.90 22.01
CA TYR A 522 -9.37 6.54 21.29
C TYR A 522 -9.44 7.33 19.98
N TYR A 523 -9.52 6.63 18.84
CA TYR A 523 -9.57 7.23 17.49
C TYR A 523 -10.14 6.25 16.48
N TYR A 524 -10.55 6.76 15.33
CA TYR A 524 -10.90 5.94 14.18
C TYR A 524 -9.69 5.88 13.22
N SER A 525 -9.27 4.68 12.86
CA SER A 525 -8.19 4.43 11.91
C SER A 525 -8.65 4.56 10.45
N GLY A 526 -9.94 4.41 10.20
CA GLY A 526 -10.59 4.62 8.90
C GLY A 526 -11.94 5.29 9.09
N ILE A 527 -12.23 6.28 8.24
CA ILE A 527 -13.53 6.98 8.14
C ILE A 527 -13.80 7.17 6.65
N ASP A 528 -14.49 6.24 6.01
CA ASP A 528 -14.70 6.29 4.57
C ASP A 528 -15.99 5.55 4.18
N PHE A 529 -16.65 6.00 3.11
CA PHE A 529 -17.86 5.37 2.56
C PHE A 529 -18.97 5.10 3.58
N GLY A 530 -19.16 5.98 4.57
CA GLY A 530 -20.17 5.77 5.59
C GLY A 530 -19.80 4.74 6.66
N ASN A 531 -18.56 4.31 6.73
CA ASN A 531 -18.06 3.30 7.67
C ASN A 531 -16.93 3.82 8.53
N LEU A 532 -16.89 3.35 9.78
CA LEU A 532 -15.87 3.69 10.77
C LEU A 532 -15.12 2.44 11.23
N ASN A 533 -13.80 2.54 11.34
CA ASN A 533 -12.98 1.51 11.94
C ASN A 533 -12.23 2.08 13.14
N TYR A 534 -12.39 1.51 14.31
CA TYR A 534 -11.62 1.92 15.48
C TYR A 534 -10.14 1.60 15.33
N GLY A 535 -9.29 2.51 15.83
CA GLY A 535 -7.89 2.23 16.04
C GLY A 535 -7.66 1.25 17.20
N GLU A 536 -6.60 0.46 17.12
CA GLU A 536 -6.25 -0.50 18.17
C GLU A 536 -6.09 0.20 19.53
N PRO A 537 -6.67 -0.37 20.61
CA PRO A 537 -6.38 0.02 21.98
C PRO A 537 -4.93 -0.22 22.35
N ARG A 538 -4.51 0.28 23.53
CA ARG A 538 -3.19 -0.05 24.08
C ARG A 538 -2.99 -1.57 24.11
N ASN A 539 -1.85 -2.01 23.58
CA ASN A 539 -1.48 -3.41 23.53
C ASN A 539 0.03 -3.61 23.66
N LEU A 540 0.42 -4.83 23.94
CA LEU A 540 1.80 -5.24 24.17
C LEU A 540 2.19 -6.37 23.21
N MET A 541 3.46 -6.38 22.78
CA MET A 541 4.07 -7.46 22.03
C MET A 541 5.49 -7.72 22.55
N PHE A 542 5.75 -8.90 23.07
CA PHE A 542 7.06 -9.37 23.45
C PHE A 542 7.63 -10.28 22.38
N THR A 543 8.88 -10.06 22.02
CA THR A 543 9.58 -10.79 20.96
C THR A 543 10.94 -11.27 21.47
N VAL A 544 11.30 -12.50 21.18
CA VAL A 544 12.63 -13.07 21.36
C VAL A 544 13.17 -13.50 20.01
N LYS A 545 14.37 -13.09 19.67
CA LYS A 545 15.10 -13.50 18.48
C LYS A 545 16.40 -14.18 18.86
N TYR A 546 16.62 -15.38 18.34
CA TYR A 546 17.88 -16.11 18.40
C TYR A 546 18.55 -16.08 17.02
N SER A 547 19.83 -15.77 16.96
CA SER A 547 20.64 -15.72 15.73
C SER A 547 21.91 -16.56 15.89
N LEU A 548 22.21 -17.38 14.86
CA LEU A 548 23.42 -18.19 14.75
C LEU A 548 24.45 -17.44 13.91
#